data_f90e40c5215e9e3c7b267ab1c696323f
#
_entry.id   f90e40c5215e9e3c7b267ab1c696323f
#
_cell.length_a   1.000
_cell.length_b   1.000
_cell.length_c   1.000
_cell.angle_alpha   90.00
_cell.angle_beta   90.00
_cell.angle_gamma   90.00
#
_symmetry.space_group_name_H-M   'P 1'
#
loop_
_entity.id
_entity.type
_entity.pdbx_description
1 polymer ?
#
loop_
_entity_poly.entity_id
_entity_poly.type
_entity_poly.pdbx_seq_one_letter_code
_entity_poly.pdbx_strand_id
1 'polypeptide(L)'
;MLAVLAAIGMTLKQLPDFAFRSAGDYTAAMDALHDRYDALLGAGAVGVLERLGAFSMFRSPWFSLGLFVLVISIVVCTLNRTPRLWRGVRDVRVVQPEPYFDPRLPDRAAMRGVAAADVAGAFRRRGFRVREATTEDGATHVYGDRHQYTKMATLLTHAGLITFLLAAAVTSRLGDEQGLVVAEGESLTVQPIGTPGLLLVRNLAFDAPGFDTGKPTDFTTDLAVFQDGRQVARKTIRVNDPLSIGGYTFHQNGFGPAPHLVVRDAAGLPLWDAPIPLTDSAGGSPYGILAVPGRDFGLQLLLRRAADGRGVVLILPYEVIGTDADGSPIPRNFDPVALAKGESANLAGLDASVELTDFSDYTLLIAKRDPGQGLVWIAFLLLISGITITFYLPRRRIWARLTPAGDLGLVWRSDRYVDVEREFGRLLDDLVAARRPG
;
A
#
# COMPACT_ATOMS: atom_id res chain seq x y z
N MET A 1 0.29 -21.95 5.94
CA MET A 1 -0.87 -21.74 5.04
C MET A 1 -0.89 -20.35 4.43
N LEU A 2 -1.05 -19.25 5.21
CA LEU A 2 -1.09 -17.88 4.66
C LEU A 2 0.10 -17.50 3.78
N ALA A 3 1.33 -17.83 4.19
CA ALA A 3 2.52 -17.56 3.38
C ALA A 3 2.49 -18.27 2.01
N VAL A 4 1.93 -19.47 1.96
CA VAL A 4 1.76 -20.21 0.69
C VAL A 4 0.71 -19.53 -0.18
N LEU A 5 -0.44 -19.16 0.39
CA LEU A 5 -1.49 -18.44 -0.34
C LEU A 5 -0.98 -17.09 -0.86
N ALA A 6 -0.24 -16.35 -0.03
CA ALA A 6 0.38 -15.09 -0.44
C ALA A 6 1.42 -15.29 -1.56
N ALA A 7 2.24 -16.36 -1.49
CA ALA A 7 3.20 -16.69 -2.54
C ALA A 7 2.49 -16.99 -3.87
N ILE A 8 1.38 -17.74 -3.85
CA ILE A 8 0.56 -18.02 -5.03
C ILE A 8 0.01 -16.68 -5.60
N GLY A 9 -0.58 -15.83 -4.75
CA GLY A 9 -1.11 -14.54 -5.16
C GLY A 9 -0.09 -13.56 -5.72
N MET A 10 1.18 -13.66 -5.30
CA MET A 10 2.27 -12.82 -5.82
C MET A 10 2.91 -13.38 -7.10
N THR A 11 2.85 -14.69 -7.31
CA THR A 11 3.47 -15.34 -8.49
C THR A 11 2.55 -15.37 -9.69
N LEU A 12 1.24 -15.58 -9.46
CA LEU A 12 0.25 -15.59 -10.52
C LEU A 12 -0.25 -14.17 -10.79
N LYS A 13 -0.46 -13.83 -12.06
CA LYS A 13 -1.13 -12.57 -12.43
C LYS A 13 -2.53 -12.57 -11.84
N GLN A 14 -2.83 -11.59 -11.02
CA GLN A 14 -4.16 -11.44 -10.40
C GLN A 14 -5.11 -10.73 -11.35
N LEU A 15 -6.39 -11.08 -11.25
CA LEU A 15 -7.47 -10.37 -11.94
C LEU A 15 -7.50 -8.91 -11.45
N PRO A 16 -7.61 -7.95 -12.36
CA PRO A 16 -7.75 -6.54 -11.99
C PRO A 16 -9.12 -6.28 -11.36
N ASP A 17 -9.23 -5.20 -10.58
CA ASP A 17 -10.47 -4.89 -9.85
C ASP A 17 -11.67 -4.66 -10.76
N PHE A 18 -11.47 -4.13 -11.96
CA PHE A 18 -12.56 -3.93 -12.92
C PHE A 18 -13.19 -5.25 -13.39
N ALA A 19 -12.43 -6.36 -13.41
CA ALA A 19 -12.96 -7.68 -13.80
C ALA A 19 -14.13 -8.14 -12.94
N PHE A 20 -14.32 -7.55 -11.75
CA PHE A 20 -15.44 -7.89 -10.85
C PHE A 20 -16.62 -6.93 -10.96
N ARG A 21 -16.65 -6.02 -11.95
CA ARG A 21 -17.75 -5.07 -12.16
C ARG A 21 -18.89 -5.66 -12.96
N SER A 22 -18.59 -6.50 -13.94
CA SER A 22 -19.58 -7.21 -14.75
C SER A 22 -19.11 -8.62 -15.09
N ALA A 23 -20.07 -9.49 -15.49
CA ALA A 23 -19.75 -10.84 -15.96
C ALA A 23 -18.90 -10.80 -17.26
N GLY A 24 -19.16 -9.82 -18.14
CA GLY A 24 -18.37 -9.64 -19.38
C GLY A 24 -16.93 -9.26 -19.09
N ASP A 25 -16.68 -8.30 -18.18
CA ASP A 25 -15.33 -7.93 -17.76
C ASP A 25 -14.56 -9.10 -17.14
N TYR A 26 -15.26 -9.91 -16.34
CA TYR A 26 -14.67 -11.12 -15.76
C TYR A 26 -14.24 -12.11 -16.82
N THR A 27 -15.13 -12.41 -17.78
CA THR A 27 -14.83 -13.36 -18.87
C THR A 27 -13.65 -12.86 -19.71
N ALA A 28 -13.68 -11.60 -20.15
CA ALA A 28 -12.60 -11.03 -20.95
C ALA A 28 -11.23 -11.05 -20.20
N ALA A 29 -11.23 -10.76 -18.90
CA ALA A 29 -10.01 -10.82 -18.09
C ALA A 29 -9.52 -12.26 -17.87
N MET A 30 -10.44 -13.24 -17.75
CA MET A 30 -10.10 -14.66 -17.65
C MET A 30 -9.57 -15.21 -18.98
N ASP A 31 -10.15 -14.84 -20.12
CA ASP A 31 -9.65 -15.22 -21.44
C ASP A 31 -8.19 -14.77 -21.63
N ALA A 32 -7.86 -13.56 -21.22
CA ALA A 32 -6.47 -13.06 -21.22
C ALA A 32 -5.53 -13.85 -20.29
N LEU A 33 -6.04 -14.48 -19.21
CA LEU A 33 -5.27 -15.38 -18.37
C LEU A 33 -5.12 -16.78 -19.00
N HIS A 34 -6.15 -17.28 -19.67
CA HIS A 34 -6.08 -18.50 -20.46
C HIS A 34 -5.04 -18.37 -21.56
N ASP A 35 -5.07 -17.31 -22.36
CA ASP A 35 -4.07 -17.02 -23.40
C ASP A 35 -2.63 -17.03 -22.85
N ARG A 36 -2.46 -16.56 -21.63
CA ARG A 36 -1.16 -16.49 -20.98
C ARG A 36 -0.68 -17.82 -20.42
N TYR A 37 -1.57 -18.61 -19.81
CA TYR A 37 -1.17 -19.75 -18.99
C TYR A 37 -1.52 -21.11 -19.58
N ASP A 38 -2.43 -21.23 -20.53
CA ASP A 38 -2.85 -22.50 -21.11
C ASP A 38 -1.69 -23.23 -21.82
N ALA A 39 -0.81 -22.49 -22.47
CA ALA A 39 0.38 -23.06 -23.11
C ALA A 39 1.38 -23.63 -22.09
N LEU A 40 1.39 -23.11 -20.84
CA LEU A 40 2.32 -23.51 -19.80
C LEU A 40 1.76 -24.60 -18.88
N LEU A 41 0.47 -24.53 -18.54
CA LEU A 41 -0.16 -25.34 -17.49
C LEU A 41 -1.25 -26.27 -18.04
N GLY A 42 -1.77 -25.97 -19.25
CA GLY A 42 -2.95 -26.59 -19.83
C GLY A 42 -4.26 -25.98 -19.34
N ALA A 43 -5.26 -25.86 -20.22
CA ALA A 43 -6.55 -25.22 -19.94
C ALA A 43 -7.28 -25.84 -18.74
N GLY A 44 -7.19 -27.17 -18.56
CA GLY A 44 -7.77 -27.85 -17.39
C GLY A 44 -7.18 -27.42 -16.06
N ALA A 45 -5.86 -27.20 -16.01
CA ALA A 45 -5.19 -26.73 -14.79
C ALA A 45 -5.53 -25.24 -14.50
N VAL A 46 -5.60 -24.40 -15.54
CA VAL A 46 -6.02 -23.00 -15.39
C VAL A 46 -7.44 -22.92 -14.85
N GLY A 47 -8.38 -23.71 -15.38
CA GLY A 47 -9.74 -23.78 -14.86
C GLY A 47 -9.86 -24.30 -13.41
N VAL A 48 -8.97 -25.19 -12.96
CA VAL A 48 -8.88 -25.59 -11.54
C VAL A 48 -8.37 -24.44 -10.68
N LEU A 49 -7.32 -23.73 -11.11
CA LEU A 49 -6.77 -22.57 -10.41
C LEU A 49 -7.81 -21.45 -10.29
N GLU A 50 -8.59 -21.19 -11.34
CA GLU A 50 -9.71 -20.25 -11.32
C GLU A 50 -10.73 -20.61 -10.23
N ARG A 51 -11.22 -21.86 -10.22
CA ARG A 51 -12.22 -22.35 -9.21
C ARG A 51 -11.68 -22.25 -7.78
N LEU A 52 -10.39 -22.42 -7.57
CA LEU A 52 -9.74 -22.24 -6.27
C LEU A 52 -9.49 -20.76 -5.91
N GLY A 53 -9.78 -19.82 -6.83
CA GLY A 53 -9.56 -18.40 -6.64
C GLY A 53 -8.10 -17.98 -6.68
N ALA A 54 -7.23 -18.76 -7.36
CA ALA A 54 -5.80 -18.48 -7.43
C ALA A 54 -5.48 -17.17 -8.16
N PHE A 55 -6.30 -16.77 -9.13
CA PHE A 55 -6.20 -15.50 -9.86
C PHE A 55 -6.90 -14.32 -9.16
N SER A 56 -7.55 -14.58 -8.03
CA SER A 56 -8.12 -13.58 -7.12
C SER A 56 -7.78 -13.91 -5.66
N MET A 57 -6.56 -14.37 -5.41
CA MET A 57 -6.12 -14.98 -4.15
C MET A 57 -6.38 -14.09 -2.94
N PHE A 58 -6.03 -12.80 -3.04
CA PHE A 58 -6.19 -11.85 -1.93
C PHE A 58 -7.66 -11.50 -1.61
N ARG A 59 -8.59 -11.79 -2.55
CA ARG A 59 -10.04 -11.66 -2.37
C ARG A 59 -10.69 -13.00 -1.99
N SER A 60 -9.95 -14.09 -2.05
CA SER A 60 -10.49 -15.43 -1.81
C SER A 60 -10.96 -15.62 -0.36
N PRO A 61 -12.03 -16.45 -0.14
CA PRO A 61 -12.46 -16.80 1.20
C PRO A 61 -11.38 -17.46 2.05
N TRP A 62 -10.51 -18.24 1.42
CA TRP A 62 -9.41 -18.94 2.07
C TRP A 62 -8.38 -17.97 2.66
N PHE A 63 -8.01 -16.95 1.91
CA PHE A 63 -7.07 -15.93 2.35
C PHE A 63 -7.68 -15.08 3.48
N SER A 64 -8.95 -14.67 3.31
CA SER A 64 -9.69 -13.90 4.32
C SER A 64 -9.85 -14.68 5.62
N LEU A 65 -10.19 -15.98 5.55
CA LEU A 65 -10.28 -16.86 6.72
C LEU A 65 -8.91 -17.00 7.39
N GLY A 66 -7.85 -17.18 6.60
CA GLY A 66 -6.48 -17.26 7.12
C GLY A 66 -6.06 -16.00 7.88
N LEU A 67 -6.38 -14.82 7.34
CA LEU A 67 -6.14 -13.53 8.03
C LEU A 67 -6.94 -13.42 9.32
N PHE A 68 -8.20 -13.81 9.31
CA PHE A 68 -9.06 -13.79 10.49
C PHE A 68 -8.51 -14.69 11.61
N VAL A 69 -8.12 -15.94 11.25
CA VAL A 69 -7.49 -16.87 12.20
C VAL A 69 -6.15 -16.30 12.73
N LEU A 70 -5.38 -15.64 11.88
CA LEU A 70 -4.13 -14.97 12.30
C LEU A 70 -4.41 -13.87 13.32
N VAL A 71 -5.39 -13.01 13.08
CA VAL A 71 -5.77 -11.95 14.02
C VAL A 71 -6.19 -12.54 15.37
N ILE A 72 -7.08 -13.56 15.36
CA ILE A 72 -7.49 -14.26 16.58
C ILE A 72 -6.27 -14.84 17.31
N SER A 73 -5.37 -15.51 16.59
CA SER A 73 -4.17 -16.09 17.17
C SER A 73 -3.29 -15.03 17.86
N ILE A 74 -3.08 -13.88 17.20
CA ILE A 74 -2.30 -12.77 17.78
C ILE A 74 -2.99 -12.23 19.04
N VAL A 75 -4.30 -12.02 18.99
CA VAL A 75 -5.07 -11.53 20.15
C VAL A 75 -4.98 -12.51 21.31
N VAL A 76 -5.26 -13.79 21.10
CA VAL A 76 -5.22 -14.83 22.13
C VAL A 76 -3.81 -14.96 22.72
N CYS A 77 -2.78 -15.01 21.86
CA CYS A 77 -1.39 -15.04 22.32
C CYS A 77 -1.05 -13.80 23.16
N THR A 78 -1.50 -12.63 22.76
CA THR A 78 -1.26 -11.37 23.47
C THR A 78 -1.93 -11.39 24.85
N LEU A 79 -3.22 -11.75 24.90
CA LEU A 79 -3.96 -11.85 26.17
C LEU A 79 -3.34 -12.86 27.15
N ASN A 80 -2.94 -14.02 26.65
CA ASN A 80 -2.32 -15.06 27.48
C ASN A 80 -0.91 -14.69 27.98
N ARG A 81 -0.14 -13.93 27.18
CA ARG A 81 1.24 -13.55 27.55
C ARG A 81 1.28 -12.31 28.44
N THR A 82 0.35 -11.38 28.30
CA THR A 82 0.35 -10.10 29.03
C THR A 82 0.42 -10.27 30.55
N PRO A 83 -0.37 -11.14 31.22
CA PRO A 83 -0.27 -11.30 32.66
C PRO A 83 1.08 -11.85 33.13
N ARG A 84 1.70 -12.73 32.36
CA ARG A 84 3.03 -13.27 32.66
C ARG A 84 4.12 -12.21 32.51
N LEU A 85 4.06 -11.42 31.43
CA LEU A 85 4.97 -10.30 31.20
C LEU A 85 4.84 -9.26 32.31
N TRP A 86 3.61 -8.90 32.66
CA TRP A 86 3.32 -7.94 33.71
C TRP A 86 3.85 -8.40 35.07
N ARG A 87 3.59 -9.66 35.50
CA ARG A 87 4.16 -10.23 36.70
C ARG A 87 5.69 -10.21 36.65
N GLY A 88 6.32 -10.59 35.58
CA GLY A 88 7.78 -10.55 35.42
C GLY A 88 8.39 -9.15 35.49
N VAL A 89 7.59 -8.10 35.25
CA VAL A 89 7.98 -6.71 35.44
C VAL A 89 7.73 -6.25 36.86
N ARG A 90 6.57 -6.57 37.46
CA ARG A 90 6.11 -6.09 38.76
C ARG A 90 6.75 -6.86 39.91
N ASP A 91 6.75 -8.19 39.81
CA ASP A 91 7.12 -9.08 40.92
C ASP A 91 8.62 -9.41 40.81
N VAL A 92 9.43 -8.48 41.29
CA VAL A 92 10.88 -8.63 41.30
C VAL A 92 11.36 -9.24 42.59
N ARG A 93 12.03 -10.39 42.54
CA ARG A 93 12.68 -11.00 43.70
C ARG A 93 14.00 -10.28 43.96
N VAL A 94 14.05 -9.43 44.99
CA VAL A 94 15.26 -8.70 45.42
C VAL A 94 16.21 -9.63 46.11
N VAL A 95 15.71 -10.41 47.11
CA VAL A 95 16.47 -11.40 47.88
C VAL A 95 16.66 -12.66 47.05
N GLN A 96 17.90 -13.13 46.92
CA GLN A 96 18.26 -14.37 46.26
C GLN A 96 19.06 -15.26 47.23
N PRO A 97 18.96 -16.60 47.11
CA PRO A 97 19.69 -17.51 48.00
C PRO A 97 21.20 -17.43 47.70
N GLU A 98 22.01 -17.76 48.71
CA GLU A 98 23.48 -17.68 48.63
C GLU A 98 24.11 -18.40 47.43
N PRO A 99 23.67 -19.62 47.06
CA PRO A 99 24.25 -20.31 45.88
C PRO A 99 24.04 -19.57 44.54
N TYR A 100 23.10 -18.62 44.52
CA TYR A 100 22.87 -17.77 43.34
C TYR A 100 24.07 -16.89 43.02
N PHE A 101 24.90 -16.57 44.04
CA PHE A 101 26.07 -15.70 43.95
C PHE A 101 27.39 -16.44 43.79
N ASP A 102 27.39 -17.77 43.57
CA ASP A 102 28.63 -18.56 43.42
C ASP A 102 29.48 -18.01 42.24
N PRO A 103 30.70 -17.49 42.50
CA PRO A 103 31.52 -16.82 41.50
C PRO A 103 32.07 -17.77 40.43
N ARG A 104 31.95 -19.09 40.62
CA ARG A 104 32.35 -20.12 39.62
C ARG A 104 31.37 -20.18 38.45
N LEU A 105 30.18 -19.63 38.61
CA LEU A 105 29.15 -19.60 37.55
C LEU A 105 29.33 -18.35 36.66
N PRO A 106 28.92 -18.37 35.37
CA PRO A 106 29.06 -17.23 34.47
C PRO A 106 28.29 -16.00 34.93
N ASP A 107 28.78 -14.82 34.54
CA ASP A 107 28.20 -13.50 34.86
C ASP A 107 28.09 -13.21 36.36
N ARG A 108 29.08 -13.66 37.13
CA ARG A 108 29.18 -13.47 38.59
C ARG A 108 30.57 -12.98 38.98
N ALA A 109 30.58 -12.26 40.10
CA ALA A 109 31.84 -11.80 40.70
C ALA A 109 31.72 -11.78 42.23
N ALA A 110 32.85 -11.92 42.91
CA ALA A 110 32.97 -11.75 44.36
C ALA A 110 34.09 -10.74 44.68
N MET A 111 33.84 -9.88 45.67
CA MET A 111 34.83 -8.93 46.15
C MET A 111 34.60 -8.62 47.62
N ARG A 112 35.50 -7.86 48.27
CA ARG A 112 35.43 -7.42 49.68
C ARG A 112 35.66 -5.93 49.82
N GLY A 113 35.21 -5.35 50.92
CA GLY A 113 35.54 -3.98 51.27
C GLY A 113 34.74 -2.88 50.57
N VAL A 114 33.54 -3.22 50.06
CA VAL A 114 32.61 -2.28 49.43
C VAL A 114 31.36 -2.15 50.26
N ALA A 115 30.95 -0.92 50.63
CA ALA A 115 29.73 -0.70 51.40
C ALA A 115 28.46 -0.83 50.53
N ALA A 116 27.33 -1.25 51.11
CA ALA A 116 26.07 -1.37 50.39
C ALA A 116 25.61 -0.06 49.72
N ALA A 117 25.86 1.08 50.38
CA ALA A 117 25.56 2.40 49.82
C ALA A 117 26.36 2.69 48.51
N ASP A 118 27.63 2.27 48.48
CA ASP A 118 28.49 2.45 47.28
C ASP A 118 28.04 1.57 46.12
N VAL A 119 27.61 0.31 46.41
CA VAL A 119 27.01 -0.60 45.45
C VAL A 119 25.73 0.01 44.89
N ALA A 120 24.82 0.48 45.71
CA ALA A 120 23.58 1.12 45.31
C ALA A 120 23.85 2.41 44.49
N GLY A 121 24.86 3.20 44.91
CA GLY A 121 25.30 4.40 44.21
C GLY A 121 25.84 4.08 42.80
N ALA A 122 26.70 3.05 42.66
CA ALA A 122 27.22 2.59 41.38
C ALA A 122 26.10 2.13 40.44
N PHE A 123 25.12 1.41 40.95
CA PHE A 123 23.96 0.99 40.13
C PHE A 123 23.14 2.19 39.66
N ARG A 124 22.85 3.17 40.52
CA ARG A 124 22.10 4.40 40.19
C ARG A 124 22.84 5.23 39.13
N ARG A 125 24.18 5.43 39.28
CA ARG A 125 24.99 6.16 38.27
C ARG A 125 24.94 5.54 36.87
N ARG A 126 24.75 4.22 36.80
CA ARG A 126 24.60 3.48 35.54
C ARG A 126 23.15 3.39 35.05
N GLY A 127 22.22 4.13 35.63
CA GLY A 127 20.81 4.22 35.21
C GLY A 127 19.95 3.05 35.64
N PHE A 128 20.39 2.27 36.65
CA PHE A 128 19.55 1.22 37.23
C PHE A 128 18.59 1.80 38.27
N ARG A 129 17.36 1.31 38.27
CA ARG A 129 16.43 1.48 39.38
C ARG A 129 16.85 0.51 40.49
N VAL A 130 17.14 1.03 41.68
CA VAL A 130 17.68 0.26 42.80
C VAL A 130 16.58 -0.05 43.81
N ARG A 131 16.57 -1.30 44.30
CA ARG A 131 15.76 -1.76 45.45
C ARG A 131 16.70 -2.46 46.40
N GLU A 132 16.50 -2.23 47.69
CA GLU A 132 17.33 -2.79 48.77
C GLU A 132 16.46 -3.58 49.73
N ALA A 133 17.00 -4.65 50.31
CA ALA A 133 16.34 -5.45 51.32
C ALA A 133 17.41 -6.06 52.24
N THR A 134 17.16 -6.08 53.53
CA THR A 134 18.04 -6.74 54.53
C THR A 134 17.31 -7.98 55.01
N THR A 135 18.02 -9.09 55.09
CA THR A 135 17.54 -10.38 55.56
C THR A 135 17.84 -10.59 57.05
N GLU A 136 17.19 -11.57 57.68
CA GLU A 136 17.33 -11.84 59.13
C GLU A 136 18.77 -12.24 59.52
N ASP A 137 19.53 -12.81 58.58
CA ASP A 137 20.96 -13.13 58.75
C ASP A 137 21.87 -11.89 58.67
N GLY A 138 21.29 -10.68 58.54
CA GLY A 138 21.99 -9.42 58.45
C GLY A 138 22.59 -9.13 57.06
N ALA A 139 22.38 -9.99 56.08
CA ALA A 139 22.87 -9.71 54.74
C ALA A 139 22.01 -8.65 54.02
N THR A 140 22.66 -7.68 53.38
CA THR A 140 22.01 -6.65 52.56
C THR A 140 21.99 -7.05 51.13
N HIS A 141 20.80 -7.13 50.52
CA HIS A 141 20.59 -7.38 49.11
C HIS A 141 20.29 -6.06 48.39
N VAL A 142 21.03 -5.80 47.31
CA VAL A 142 20.83 -4.63 46.44
C VAL A 142 20.48 -5.18 45.02
N TYR A 143 19.33 -4.78 44.54
CA TYR A 143 18.85 -5.15 43.21
C TYR A 143 18.79 -3.91 42.32
N GLY A 144 19.35 -4.01 41.10
CA GLY A 144 19.27 -3.01 40.06
C GLY A 144 18.52 -3.54 38.83
N ASP A 145 17.58 -2.76 38.32
CA ASP A 145 16.84 -3.07 37.08
C ASP A 145 16.90 -1.87 36.12
N ARG A 146 17.31 -2.12 34.89
CA ARG A 146 17.34 -1.12 33.84
C ARG A 146 16.51 -1.62 32.66
N HIS A 147 15.68 -0.74 32.08
CA HIS A 147 14.74 -1.05 31.02
C HIS A 147 13.72 -2.14 31.41
N GLN A 148 13.20 -2.08 32.62
CA GLN A 148 12.29 -3.05 33.22
C GLN A 148 11.08 -3.41 32.33
N TYR A 149 10.54 -2.42 31.58
CA TYR A 149 9.32 -2.56 30.77
C TYR A 149 9.56 -3.01 29.35
N THR A 150 10.80 -3.21 28.91
CA THR A 150 11.14 -3.54 27.51
C THR A 150 10.36 -4.73 26.96
N LYS A 151 10.14 -5.78 27.77
CA LYS A 151 9.36 -6.95 27.35
C LYS A 151 7.90 -6.63 27.04
N MET A 152 7.36 -5.52 27.57
CA MET A 152 6.02 -5.04 27.24
C MET A 152 5.95 -4.44 25.84
N ALA A 153 7.10 -4.05 25.23
CA ALA A 153 7.16 -3.53 23.86
C ALA A 153 6.66 -4.54 22.82
N THR A 154 6.71 -5.85 23.11
CA THR A 154 6.05 -6.87 22.30
C THR A 154 4.55 -6.60 22.12
N LEU A 155 3.89 -6.00 23.09
CA LEU A 155 2.47 -5.63 22.98
C LEU A 155 2.26 -4.53 21.95
N LEU A 156 3.20 -3.57 21.85
CA LEU A 156 3.16 -2.53 20.81
C LEU A 156 3.30 -3.16 19.42
N THR A 157 4.23 -4.11 19.24
CA THR A 157 4.40 -4.83 17.98
C THR A 157 3.14 -5.61 17.60
N HIS A 158 2.52 -6.33 18.55
CA HIS A 158 1.26 -7.04 18.28
C HIS A 158 0.11 -6.09 17.98
N ALA A 159 -0.02 -4.98 18.74
CA ALA A 159 -1.02 -3.96 18.47
C ALA A 159 -0.82 -3.34 17.08
N GLY A 160 0.42 -3.02 16.71
CA GLY A 160 0.76 -2.52 15.38
C GLY A 160 0.37 -3.50 14.27
N LEU A 161 0.63 -4.80 14.46
CA LEU A 161 0.27 -5.82 13.47
C LEU A 161 -1.26 -5.97 13.33
N ILE A 162 -2.00 -5.95 14.43
CA ILE A 162 -3.47 -5.98 14.41
C ILE A 162 -4.02 -4.72 13.72
N THR A 163 -3.47 -3.54 14.05
CA THR A 163 -3.88 -2.27 13.43
C THR A 163 -3.60 -2.27 11.94
N PHE A 164 -2.47 -2.85 11.50
CA PHE A 164 -2.13 -2.99 10.08
C PHE A 164 -3.14 -3.88 9.33
N LEU A 165 -3.50 -5.03 9.90
CA LEU A 165 -4.51 -5.91 9.32
C LEU A 165 -5.91 -5.27 9.31
N LEU A 166 -6.25 -4.49 10.34
CA LEU A 166 -7.49 -3.72 10.38
C LEU A 166 -7.48 -2.63 9.29
N ALA A 167 -6.37 -1.91 9.11
CA ALA A 167 -6.21 -0.92 8.04
C ALA A 167 -6.46 -1.54 6.67
N ALA A 168 -5.85 -2.69 6.39
CA ALA A 168 -6.05 -3.43 5.15
C ALA A 168 -7.53 -3.84 4.95
N ALA A 169 -8.21 -4.28 6.01
CA ALA A 169 -9.63 -4.62 5.94
C ALA A 169 -10.51 -3.39 5.69
N VAL A 170 -10.19 -2.25 6.29
CA VAL A 170 -10.89 -0.96 6.06
C VAL A 170 -10.72 -0.51 4.62
N THR A 171 -9.48 -0.49 4.12
CA THR A 171 -9.19 -0.13 2.73
C THR A 171 -9.90 -1.07 1.75
N SER A 172 -9.84 -2.37 1.96
CA SER A 172 -10.48 -3.37 1.09
C SER A 172 -12.01 -3.28 1.02
N ARG A 173 -12.67 -2.75 2.07
CA ARG A 173 -14.14 -2.67 2.16
C ARG A 173 -14.69 -1.28 1.87
N LEU A 174 -13.95 -0.24 2.20
CA LEU A 174 -14.38 1.16 2.14
C LEU A 174 -13.52 2.01 1.20
N GLY A 175 -12.43 1.43 0.67
CA GLY A 175 -11.60 2.06 -0.35
C GLY A 175 -12.28 1.99 -1.71
N ASP A 176 -11.89 2.91 -2.58
CA ASP A 176 -12.32 2.97 -3.98
C ASP A 176 -11.11 3.34 -4.84
N GLU A 177 -11.00 2.69 -6.00
CA GLU A 177 -9.96 2.98 -6.98
C GLU A 177 -10.56 2.87 -8.38
N GLN A 178 -10.41 3.92 -9.18
CA GLN A 178 -10.92 3.96 -10.54
C GLN A 178 -9.97 4.68 -11.48
N GLY A 179 -9.93 4.19 -12.73
CA GLY A 179 -9.28 4.87 -13.84
C GLY A 179 -10.20 5.96 -14.41
N LEU A 180 -9.68 7.16 -14.59
CA LEU A 180 -10.37 8.28 -15.22
C LEU A 180 -9.60 8.67 -16.48
N VAL A 181 -10.25 8.59 -17.64
CA VAL A 181 -9.71 9.04 -18.92
C VAL A 181 -10.28 10.43 -19.17
N VAL A 182 -9.43 11.45 -19.15
CA VAL A 182 -9.87 12.85 -19.27
C VAL A 182 -9.07 13.53 -20.38
N ALA A 183 -9.72 13.81 -21.50
CA ALA A 183 -9.10 14.56 -22.60
C ALA A 183 -8.81 16.00 -22.18
N GLU A 184 -7.85 16.63 -22.84
CA GLU A 184 -7.51 18.04 -22.60
C GLU A 184 -8.73 18.94 -22.81
N GLY A 185 -8.98 19.86 -21.89
CA GLY A 185 -10.16 20.74 -21.85
C GLY A 185 -11.41 20.12 -21.26
N GLU A 186 -11.50 18.78 -21.16
CA GLU A 186 -12.67 18.05 -20.71
C GLU A 186 -12.74 17.86 -19.19
N SER A 187 -13.93 17.49 -18.73
CA SER A 187 -14.21 17.26 -17.31
C SER A 187 -14.92 15.92 -17.11
N LEU A 188 -14.60 15.24 -16.01
CA LEU A 188 -15.22 13.97 -15.63
C LEU A 188 -15.58 13.97 -14.15
N THR A 189 -16.72 13.36 -13.81
CA THR A 189 -17.13 13.16 -12.41
C THR A 189 -16.36 11.99 -11.79
N VAL A 190 -15.89 12.17 -10.56
CA VAL A 190 -15.13 11.14 -9.82
C VAL A 190 -16.05 10.10 -9.21
N GLN A 191 -17.21 10.53 -8.70
CA GLN A 191 -18.23 9.64 -8.14
C GLN A 191 -19.48 9.66 -9.05
N PRO A 192 -20.41 8.69 -8.88
CA PRO A 192 -21.68 8.69 -9.59
C PRO A 192 -22.46 9.99 -9.37
N ILE A 193 -23.13 10.46 -10.40
CA ILE A 193 -23.99 11.65 -10.34
C ILE A 193 -25.03 11.47 -9.23
N GLY A 194 -25.23 12.51 -8.41
CA GLY A 194 -26.12 12.47 -7.24
C GLY A 194 -25.43 12.13 -5.91
N THR A 195 -24.14 11.80 -5.93
CA THR A 195 -23.37 11.63 -4.70
C THR A 195 -23.18 12.97 -4.00
N PRO A 196 -23.52 13.11 -2.70
CA PRO A 196 -23.28 14.35 -1.96
C PRO A 196 -21.78 14.71 -1.94
N GLY A 197 -21.47 15.97 -2.27
CA GLY A 197 -20.08 16.44 -2.34
C GLY A 197 -19.30 15.87 -3.54
N LEU A 198 -19.99 15.57 -4.63
CA LEU A 198 -19.44 15.07 -5.88
C LEU A 198 -18.25 15.91 -6.34
N LEU A 199 -17.13 15.23 -6.58
CA LEU A 199 -15.95 15.82 -7.17
C LEU A 199 -15.99 15.69 -8.69
N LEU A 200 -15.64 16.77 -9.38
CA LEU A 200 -15.42 16.81 -10.82
C LEU A 200 -13.95 17.18 -11.06
N VAL A 201 -13.28 16.39 -11.87
CA VAL A 201 -11.90 16.68 -12.32
C VAL A 201 -11.92 17.26 -13.73
N ARG A 202 -11.06 18.22 -13.98
CA ARG A 202 -10.85 18.82 -15.31
C ARG A 202 -9.38 18.78 -15.68
N ASN A 203 -9.08 18.27 -16.85
CA ASN A 203 -7.75 18.38 -17.46
C ASN A 203 -7.67 19.73 -18.16
N LEU A 204 -6.94 20.68 -17.58
CA LEU A 204 -6.80 22.03 -18.15
C LEU A 204 -5.75 22.09 -19.25
N ALA A 205 -4.69 21.30 -19.13
CA ALA A 205 -3.62 21.17 -20.10
C ALA A 205 -2.84 19.88 -19.85
N PHE A 206 -2.37 19.27 -20.92
CA PHE A 206 -1.50 18.11 -20.89
C PHE A 206 -0.21 18.41 -21.64
N ASP A 207 0.94 17.95 -21.14
CA ASP A 207 2.23 18.10 -21.78
C ASP A 207 3.09 16.85 -21.59
N ALA A 208 3.66 16.34 -22.69
CA ALA A 208 4.54 15.18 -22.73
C ALA A 208 5.78 15.45 -23.58
N PRO A 209 6.71 16.28 -23.10
CA PRO A 209 7.88 16.69 -23.87
C PRO A 209 8.75 15.50 -24.24
N GLY A 210 9.17 15.47 -25.50
CA GLY A 210 10.02 14.42 -26.06
C GLY A 210 9.29 13.17 -26.50
N PHE A 211 7.96 13.09 -26.37
CA PHE A 211 7.18 11.95 -26.84
C PHE A 211 7.27 11.80 -28.37
N ASP A 212 7.18 12.90 -29.11
CA ASP A 212 7.30 12.91 -30.58
C ASP A 212 8.65 12.40 -31.07
N THR A 213 9.70 12.57 -30.30
CA THR A 213 11.07 12.10 -30.64
C THR A 213 11.36 10.70 -30.13
N GLY A 214 10.37 10.02 -29.47
CA GLY A 214 10.53 8.71 -28.86
C GLY A 214 11.41 8.71 -27.60
N LYS A 215 11.66 9.88 -27.01
CA LYS A 215 12.43 10.05 -25.78
C LYS A 215 11.64 10.92 -24.79
N PRO A 216 10.50 10.43 -24.26
CA PRO A 216 9.75 11.18 -23.26
C PRO A 216 10.61 11.38 -22.02
N THR A 217 10.70 12.62 -21.56
CA THR A 217 11.42 12.96 -20.34
C THR A 217 10.50 12.99 -19.12
N ASP A 218 9.26 13.41 -19.33
CA ASP A 218 8.21 13.47 -18.30
C ASP A 218 6.85 13.64 -19.00
N PHE A 219 5.76 13.48 -18.28
CA PHE A 219 4.44 13.89 -18.72
C PHE A 219 3.65 14.46 -17.55
N THR A 220 2.95 15.54 -17.80
CA THR A 220 2.28 16.33 -16.77
C THR A 220 0.86 16.67 -17.17
N THR A 221 -0.02 16.78 -16.16
CA THR A 221 -1.39 17.25 -16.34
C THR A 221 -1.65 18.42 -15.40
N ASP A 222 -2.10 19.55 -15.90
CA ASP A 222 -2.64 20.63 -15.11
C ASP A 222 -4.09 20.28 -14.71
N LEU A 223 -4.23 19.70 -13.53
CA LEU A 223 -5.48 19.14 -13.04
C LEU A 223 -6.17 20.13 -12.11
N ALA A 224 -7.42 20.48 -12.43
CA ALA A 224 -8.31 21.21 -11.54
C ALA A 224 -9.41 20.29 -11.00
N VAL A 225 -9.73 20.45 -9.71
CA VAL A 225 -10.81 19.72 -9.05
C VAL A 225 -11.88 20.69 -8.58
N PHE A 226 -13.12 20.38 -8.89
CA PHE A 226 -14.28 21.18 -8.56
C PHE A 226 -15.22 20.41 -7.63
N GLN A 227 -15.86 21.12 -6.72
CA GLN A 227 -16.93 20.62 -5.88
C GLN A 227 -18.02 21.69 -5.81
N ASP A 228 -19.26 21.28 -6.05
CA ASP A 228 -20.41 22.19 -6.09
C ASP A 228 -20.20 23.42 -7.01
N GLY A 229 -19.55 23.17 -8.16
CA GLY A 229 -19.25 24.19 -9.18
C GLY A 229 -18.10 25.14 -8.83
N ARG A 230 -17.44 24.96 -7.66
CA ARG A 230 -16.29 25.77 -7.23
C ARG A 230 -15.00 24.98 -7.37
N GLN A 231 -13.97 25.61 -7.90
CA GLN A 231 -12.63 25.01 -7.92
C GLN A 231 -12.09 24.94 -6.48
N VAL A 232 -11.87 23.72 -5.98
CA VAL A 232 -11.37 23.44 -4.62
C VAL A 232 -9.87 23.13 -4.61
N ALA A 233 -9.31 22.69 -5.74
CA ALA A 233 -7.88 22.48 -5.89
C ALA A 233 -7.45 22.61 -7.36
N ARG A 234 -6.17 22.93 -7.57
CA ARG A 234 -5.48 22.88 -8.87
C ARG A 234 -4.01 22.58 -8.64
N LYS A 235 -3.46 21.68 -9.46
CA LYS A 235 -2.04 21.31 -9.40
C LYS A 235 -1.61 20.73 -10.74
N THR A 236 -0.44 21.08 -11.22
CA THR A 236 0.23 20.35 -12.26
C THR A 236 0.80 19.06 -11.64
N ILE A 237 0.14 17.96 -11.88
CA ILE A 237 0.55 16.62 -11.40
C ILE A 237 1.48 15.95 -12.38
N ARG A 238 2.28 15.01 -11.86
CA ARG A 238 3.17 14.14 -12.64
C ARG A 238 3.30 12.77 -11.97
N VAL A 239 4.05 11.87 -12.58
CA VAL A 239 4.35 10.57 -11.95
C VAL A 239 5.01 10.80 -10.59
N ASN A 240 4.50 10.13 -9.56
CA ASN A 240 4.92 10.24 -8.14
C ASN A 240 4.69 11.61 -7.49
N ASP A 241 3.96 12.53 -8.11
CA ASP A 241 3.56 13.81 -7.51
C ASP A 241 2.06 14.06 -7.69
N PRO A 242 1.19 13.32 -6.95
CA PRO A 242 -0.26 13.38 -7.09
C PRO A 242 -0.89 14.63 -6.45
N LEU A 243 -2.18 14.84 -6.75
CA LEU A 243 -3.05 15.79 -6.06
C LEU A 243 -3.98 15.04 -5.09
N SER A 244 -4.00 15.44 -3.81
CA SER A 244 -4.93 14.86 -2.81
C SER A 244 -5.91 15.91 -2.34
N ILE A 245 -7.21 15.63 -2.49
CA ILE A 245 -8.33 16.50 -2.07
C ILE A 245 -9.60 15.68 -1.89
N GLY A 246 -10.47 16.06 -0.93
CA GLY A 246 -11.77 15.43 -0.74
C GLY A 246 -11.72 13.93 -0.39
N GLY A 247 -10.62 13.45 0.19
CA GLY A 247 -10.39 12.04 0.51
C GLY A 247 -9.93 11.19 -0.68
N TYR A 248 -9.79 11.79 -1.86
CA TYR A 248 -9.21 11.17 -3.05
C TYR A 248 -7.77 11.63 -3.29
N THR A 249 -6.97 10.74 -3.88
CA THR A 249 -5.65 11.05 -4.42
C THR A 249 -5.66 10.73 -5.91
N PHE A 250 -5.34 11.72 -6.74
CA PHE A 250 -5.31 11.62 -8.19
C PHE A 250 -3.86 11.42 -8.65
N HIS A 251 -3.56 10.22 -9.13
CA HIS A 251 -2.25 9.86 -9.64
C HIS A 251 -2.23 9.94 -11.16
N GLN A 252 -1.18 10.53 -11.71
CA GLN A 252 -0.86 10.43 -13.13
C GLN A 252 -0.42 8.99 -13.44
N ASN A 253 -1.13 8.31 -14.36
CA ASN A 253 -0.86 6.91 -14.66
C ASN A 253 -0.43 6.68 -16.13
N GLY A 254 -0.99 7.44 -17.06
CA GLY A 254 -0.70 7.30 -18.47
C GLY A 254 -1.35 8.42 -19.29
N PHE A 255 -1.22 8.32 -20.59
CA PHE A 255 -1.81 9.25 -21.54
C PHE A 255 -1.91 8.61 -22.93
N GLY A 256 -2.59 9.29 -23.84
CA GLY A 256 -2.67 8.89 -25.24
C GLY A 256 -3.41 9.92 -26.09
N PRO A 257 -3.50 9.71 -27.41
CA PRO A 257 -4.11 10.65 -28.32
C PRO A 257 -5.63 10.70 -28.16
N ALA A 258 -6.18 11.90 -28.32
CA ALA A 258 -7.61 12.19 -28.30
C ALA A 258 -7.96 13.17 -29.43
N PRO A 259 -8.14 12.68 -30.69
CA PRO A 259 -8.56 13.54 -31.77
C PRO A 259 -9.91 14.19 -31.49
N HIS A 260 -10.03 15.49 -31.79
CA HIS A 260 -11.27 16.25 -31.63
C HIS A 260 -12.09 16.13 -32.92
N LEU A 261 -13.22 15.46 -32.81
CA LEU A 261 -14.17 15.31 -33.93
C LEU A 261 -15.44 16.13 -33.68
N VAL A 262 -15.93 16.71 -34.79
CA VAL A 262 -17.27 17.26 -34.86
C VAL A 262 -18.08 16.38 -35.77
N VAL A 263 -19.16 15.77 -35.26
CA VAL A 263 -20.12 14.99 -36.08
C VAL A 263 -21.41 15.81 -36.18
N ARG A 264 -21.88 16.04 -37.43
CA ARG A 264 -23.09 16.79 -37.71
C ARG A 264 -24.12 15.95 -38.44
N ASP A 265 -25.41 16.23 -38.22
CA ASP A 265 -26.47 15.62 -39.02
C ASP A 265 -26.63 16.31 -40.40
N ALA A 266 -27.58 15.82 -41.22
CA ALA A 266 -27.87 16.37 -42.53
C ALA A 266 -28.33 17.86 -42.48
N ALA A 267 -28.85 18.34 -41.36
CA ALA A 267 -29.23 19.73 -41.14
C ALA A 267 -28.07 20.62 -40.66
N GLY A 268 -26.88 20.04 -40.48
CA GLY A 268 -25.69 20.71 -39.95
C GLY A 268 -25.66 20.87 -38.44
N LEU A 269 -26.60 20.29 -37.69
CA LEU A 269 -26.60 20.34 -36.24
C LEU A 269 -25.54 19.40 -35.65
N PRO A 270 -24.79 19.83 -34.64
CA PRO A 270 -23.77 18.98 -34.03
C PRO A 270 -24.42 17.86 -33.20
N LEU A 271 -24.08 16.62 -33.51
CA LEU A 271 -24.39 15.42 -32.75
C LEU A 271 -23.30 15.12 -31.72
N TRP A 272 -22.06 15.48 -32.06
CA TRP A 272 -20.88 15.37 -31.22
C TRP A 272 -19.92 16.51 -31.53
N ASP A 273 -19.31 17.07 -30.49
CA ASP A 273 -18.27 18.12 -30.60
C ASP A 273 -17.36 18.03 -29.37
N ALA A 274 -16.42 17.06 -29.41
CA ALA A 274 -15.48 16.84 -28.30
C ALA A 274 -14.32 15.92 -28.73
N PRO A 275 -13.20 15.91 -27.98
CA PRO A 275 -12.14 14.94 -28.15
C PRO A 275 -12.61 13.51 -27.86
N ILE A 276 -12.07 12.55 -28.59
CA ILE A 276 -12.37 11.11 -28.42
C ILE A 276 -11.08 10.39 -28.02
N PRO A 277 -10.93 9.98 -26.74
CA PRO A 277 -9.77 9.23 -26.30
C PRO A 277 -9.62 7.89 -27.01
N LEU A 278 -8.46 7.64 -27.62
CA LEU A 278 -8.13 6.37 -28.24
C LEU A 278 -7.45 5.47 -27.21
N THR A 279 -8.24 4.82 -26.37
CA THR A 279 -7.75 4.06 -25.20
C THR A 279 -7.27 2.66 -25.51
N ASP A 280 -7.61 2.15 -26.68
CA ASP A 280 -7.29 0.80 -27.13
C ASP A 280 -6.23 0.81 -28.24
N SER A 281 -5.86 -0.38 -28.72
CA SER A 281 -4.92 -0.55 -29.81
C SER A 281 -5.40 -1.62 -30.80
N ALA A 282 -5.40 -1.30 -32.06
CA ALA A 282 -5.69 -2.24 -33.14
C ALA A 282 -4.53 -2.28 -34.15
N GLY A 283 -3.90 -3.45 -34.27
CA GLY A 283 -2.73 -3.62 -35.14
C GLY A 283 -1.55 -2.70 -34.77
N GLY A 284 -1.37 -2.38 -33.50
CA GLY A 284 -0.32 -1.48 -32.99
C GLY A 284 -0.61 0.02 -33.19
N SER A 285 -1.80 0.39 -33.64
CA SER A 285 -2.24 1.79 -33.78
C SER A 285 -3.25 2.14 -32.68
N PRO A 286 -3.22 3.37 -32.14
CA PRO A 286 -4.23 3.83 -31.20
C PRO A 286 -5.64 3.75 -31.79
N TYR A 287 -6.57 3.21 -31.00
CA TYR A 287 -7.93 2.89 -31.44
C TYR A 287 -8.96 3.37 -30.42
N GLY A 288 -10.11 3.80 -30.89
CA GLY A 288 -11.23 4.19 -30.03
C GLY A 288 -12.57 4.05 -30.76
N ILE A 289 -13.66 4.06 -29.99
CA ILE A 289 -15.03 3.95 -30.48
C ILE A 289 -15.85 5.13 -29.96
N LEU A 290 -16.58 5.78 -30.86
CA LEU A 290 -17.63 6.74 -30.52
C LEU A 290 -18.99 6.13 -30.88
N ALA A 291 -19.84 5.88 -29.90
CA ALA A 291 -21.29 5.71 -30.13
C ALA A 291 -21.90 7.12 -30.19
N VAL A 292 -22.47 7.49 -31.35
CA VAL A 292 -23.01 8.84 -31.54
C VAL A 292 -24.30 8.99 -30.71
N PRO A 293 -24.40 9.94 -29.77
CA PRO A 293 -25.54 10.09 -28.88
C PRO A 293 -26.86 10.26 -29.65
N GLY A 294 -27.89 9.45 -29.27
CA GLY A 294 -29.22 9.52 -29.87
C GLY A 294 -29.31 9.01 -31.32
N ARG A 295 -28.31 8.27 -31.77
CA ARG A 295 -28.26 7.61 -33.10
C ARG A 295 -27.89 6.14 -32.96
N ASP A 296 -28.31 5.33 -33.94
CA ASP A 296 -28.01 3.90 -33.97
C ASP A 296 -26.68 3.61 -34.72
N PHE A 297 -25.89 4.63 -35.00
CA PHE A 297 -24.58 4.48 -35.60
C PHE A 297 -23.45 4.97 -34.70
N GLY A 298 -22.27 4.47 -34.96
CA GLY A 298 -21.03 4.86 -34.29
C GLY A 298 -19.85 4.94 -35.26
N LEU A 299 -18.74 5.41 -34.74
CA LEU A 299 -17.48 5.57 -35.44
C LEU A 299 -16.40 4.80 -34.74
N GLN A 300 -15.70 3.91 -35.42
CA GLN A 300 -14.43 3.35 -34.98
C GLN A 300 -13.31 4.23 -35.51
N LEU A 301 -12.40 4.61 -34.66
CA LEU A 301 -11.31 5.53 -34.99
C LEU A 301 -9.97 4.82 -34.82
N LEU A 302 -9.10 4.97 -35.83
CA LEU A 302 -7.76 4.42 -35.82
C LEU A 302 -6.77 5.53 -36.20
N LEU A 303 -5.88 5.90 -35.29
CA LEU A 303 -4.87 6.90 -35.57
C LEU A 303 -3.71 6.26 -36.31
N ARG A 304 -3.35 6.83 -37.48
CA ARG A 304 -2.23 6.40 -38.32
C ARG A 304 -1.34 7.57 -38.68
N ARG A 305 -0.14 7.28 -39.14
CA ARG A 305 0.73 8.25 -39.79
C ARG A 305 0.65 8.04 -41.30
N ALA A 306 0.38 9.10 -42.04
CA ALA A 306 0.48 9.11 -43.51
C ALA A 306 1.94 9.02 -43.97
N ALA A 307 2.15 8.77 -45.26
CA ALA A 307 3.50 8.65 -45.83
C ALA A 307 4.34 9.94 -45.70
N ASP A 308 3.69 11.09 -45.58
CA ASP A 308 4.32 12.40 -45.35
C ASP A 308 4.56 12.72 -43.85
N GLY A 309 4.27 11.76 -42.95
CA GLY A 309 4.47 11.87 -41.51
C GLY A 309 3.31 12.55 -40.74
N ARG A 310 2.29 13.10 -41.43
CA ARG A 310 1.12 13.71 -40.80
C ARG A 310 0.26 12.66 -40.06
N GLY A 311 -0.33 13.05 -38.93
CA GLY A 311 -1.37 12.27 -38.25
C GLY A 311 -2.65 12.25 -39.12
N VAL A 312 -3.20 11.05 -39.32
CA VAL A 312 -4.47 10.85 -40.02
C VAL A 312 -5.34 9.92 -39.15
N VAL A 313 -6.60 10.26 -38.96
CA VAL A 313 -7.59 9.40 -38.33
C VAL A 313 -8.37 8.65 -39.41
N LEU A 314 -8.22 7.34 -39.46
CA LEU A 314 -9.07 6.47 -40.23
C LEU A 314 -10.36 6.23 -39.43
N ILE A 315 -11.48 6.63 -40.00
CA ILE A 315 -12.82 6.53 -39.40
C ILE A 315 -13.58 5.45 -40.16
N LEU A 316 -14.06 4.43 -39.43
CA LEU A 316 -14.87 3.35 -39.95
C LEU A 316 -16.28 3.48 -39.32
N PRO A 317 -17.23 4.05 -40.07
CA PRO A 317 -18.59 4.19 -39.59
C PRO A 317 -19.29 2.84 -39.55
N TYR A 318 -20.12 2.64 -38.55
CA TYR A 318 -20.97 1.44 -38.43
C TYR A 318 -22.35 1.78 -37.90
N GLU A 319 -23.34 0.98 -38.24
CA GLU A 319 -24.71 1.06 -37.68
C GLU A 319 -25.07 -0.27 -37.03
N VAL A 320 -25.71 -0.23 -35.85
CA VAL A 320 -26.20 -1.42 -35.18
C VAL A 320 -27.58 -1.77 -35.75
N ILE A 321 -27.65 -2.87 -36.52
CA ILE A 321 -28.88 -3.31 -37.18
C ILE A 321 -29.67 -4.35 -36.40
N GLY A 322 -29.17 -4.81 -35.26
CA GLY A 322 -29.81 -5.81 -34.43
C GLY A 322 -28.85 -6.40 -33.40
N THR A 323 -29.29 -7.44 -32.72
CA THR A 323 -28.45 -8.24 -31.82
C THR A 323 -28.50 -9.71 -32.23
N ASP A 324 -27.38 -10.41 -32.05
CA ASP A 324 -27.28 -11.85 -32.28
C ASP A 324 -27.96 -12.67 -31.14
N ALA A 325 -27.86 -13.99 -31.21
CA ALA A 325 -28.44 -14.91 -30.23
C ALA A 325 -27.81 -14.77 -28.84
N ASP A 326 -26.60 -14.25 -28.75
CA ASP A 326 -25.83 -14.02 -27.51
C ASP A 326 -26.00 -12.59 -26.98
N GLY A 327 -26.85 -11.77 -27.64
CA GLY A 327 -27.11 -10.38 -27.26
C GLY A 327 -26.05 -9.37 -27.75
N SER A 328 -25.08 -9.80 -28.55
CA SER A 328 -24.07 -8.93 -29.12
C SER A 328 -24.61 -8.10 -30.28
N PRO A 329 -24.22 -6.82 -30.43
CA PRO A 329 -24.69 -5.98 -31.53
C PRO A 329 -24.16 -6.48 -32.86
N ILE A 330 -25.04 -6.54 -33.87
CA ILE A 330 -24.67 -6.86 -35.27
C ILE A 330 -24.38 -5.56 -35.98
N PRO A 331 -23.09 -5.26 -36.32
CA PRO A 331 -22.73 -4.04 -37.03
C PRO A 331 -22.91 -4.18 -38.55
N ARG A 332 -23.47 -3.17 -39.18
CA ARG A 332 -23.37 -2.91 -40.62
C ARG A 332 -22.29 -1.84 -40.83
N ASN A 333 -21.21 -2.20 -41.45
CA ASN A 333 -20.09 -1.29 -41.73
C ASN A 333 -20.30 -0.51 -43.03
N PHE A 334 -19.78 0.72 -43.06
CA PHE A 334 -19.77 1.62 -44.20
C PHE A 334 -18.34 1.86 -44.68
N ASP A 335 -18.20 2.55 -45.85
CA ASP A 335 -16.90 2.85 -46.42
C ASP A 335 -16.06 3.71 -45.47
N PRO A 336 -14.79 3.35 -45.25
CA PRO A 336 -13.89 4.10 -44.38
C PRO A 336 -13.53 5.46 -44.93
N VAL A 337 -13.37 6.44 -44.05
CA VAL A 337 -12.94 7.80 -44.38
C VAL A 337 -11.65 8.11 -43.64
N ALA A 338 -10.67 8.67 -44.33
CA ALA A 338 -9.41 9.12 -43.73
C ALA A 338 -9.36 10.64 -43.66
N LEU A 339 -9.18 11.22 -42.49
CA LEU A 339 -9.13 12.66 -42.29
C LEU A 339 -7.82 13.09 -41.65
N ALA A 340 -7.20 14.13 -42.20
CA ALA A 340 -6.19 14.93 -41.56
C ALA A 340 -6.82 16.13 -40.82
N LYS A 341 -6.06 16.81 -39.95
CA LYS A 341 -6.52 17.99 -39.24
C LYS A 341 -7.08 19.05 -40.19
N GLY A 342 -8.29 19.53 -39.92
CA GLY A 342 -9.04 20.51 -40.69
C GLY A 342 -9.81 19.92 -41.87
N GLU A 343 -9.76 18.61 -42.08
CA GLU A 343 -10.51 17.94 -43.16
C GLU A 343 -11.88 17.46 -42.64
N SER A 344 -12.86 17.44 -43.55
CA SER A 344 -14.20 16.93 -43.31
C SER A 344 -14.65 16.01 -44.44
N ALA A 345 -15.58 15.09 -44.12
CA ALA A 345 -16.20 14.21 -45.08
C ALA A 345 -17.64 13.89 -44.73
N ASN A 346 -18.45 13.61 -45.76
CA ASN A 346 -19.77 13.05 -45.59
C ASN A 346 -19.67 11.53 -45.32
N LEU A 347 -20.44 11.05 -44.36
CA LEU A 347 -20.53 9.61 -44.06
C LEU A 347 -21.61 9.01 -44.96
N ALA A 348 -21.17 8.41 -46.06
CA ALA A 348 -22.08 7.85 -47.06
C ALA A 348 -23.03 6.82 -46.46
N GLY A 349 -24.35 7.06 -46.61
CA GLY A 349 -25.42 6.18 -46.08
C GLY A 349 -25.85 6.42 -44.66
N LEU A 350 -25.32 7.46 -44.00
CA LEU A 350 -25.66 7.78 -42.59
C LEU A 350 -26.23 9.19 -42.38
N ASP A 351 -26.55 9.94 -43.46
CA ASP A 351 -27.04 11.32 -43.39
C ASP A 351 -26.30 12.21 -42.35
N ALA A 352 -25.00 12.02 -42.30
CA ALA A 352 -24.12 12.71 -41.36
C ALA A 352 -22.79 13.11 -42.00
N SER A 353 -22.12 14.07 -41.41
CA SER A 353 -20.77 14.48 -41.77
C SER A 353 -19.86 14.45 -40.54
N VAL A 354 -18.58 14.28 -40.79
CA VAL A 354 -17.55 14.29 -39.73
C VAL A 354 -16.40 15.21 -40.13
N GLU A 355 -15.88 15.97 -39.17
CA GLU A 355 -14.76 16.88 -39.31
C GLU A 355 -13.73 16.58 -38.24
N LEU A 356 -12.45 16.47 -38.60
CA LEU A 356 -11.35 16.39 -37.62
C LEU A 356 -10.77 17.78 -37.40
N THR A 357 -11.16 18.42 -36.30
CA THR A 357 -10.80 19.81 -36.03
C THR A 357 -9.40 19.95 -35.44
N ASP A 358 -9.02 19.08 -34.52
CA ASP A 358 -7.72 19.14 -33.87
C ASP A 358 -7.25 17.75 -33.35
N PHE A 359 -5.98 17.70 -32.95
CA PHE A 359 -5.42 16.62 -32.14
C PHE A 359 -5.13 17.16 -30.73
N SER A 360 -5.63 16.49 -29.74
CA SER A 360 -5.27 16.67 -28.33
C SER A 360 -4.86 15.34 -27.74
N ASP A 361 -4.47 15.37 -26.48
CA ASP A 361 -4.16 14.16 -25.73
C ASP A 361 -5.15 14.00 -24.56
N TYR A 362 -5.31 12.77 -24.10
CA TYR A 362 -5.98 12.50 -22.83
C TYR A 362 -4.97 12.12 -21.76
N THR A 363 -5.30 12.41 -20.52
CA THR A 363 -4.62 11.85 -19.36
C THR A 363 -5.40 10.67 -18.79
N LEU A 364 -4.69 9.61 -18.43
CA LEU A 364 -5.23 8.52 -17.63
C LEU A 364 -4.84 8.75 -16.17
N LEU A 365 -5.81 9.05 -15.35
CA LEU A 365 -5.64 9.23 -13.91
C LEU A 365 -6.11 8.00 -13.16
N ILE A 366 -5.46 7.70 -12.04
CA ILE A 366 -6.01 6.80 -11.02
C ILE A 366 -6.53 7.67 -9.88
N ALA A 367 -7.84 7.69 -9.69
CA ALA A 367 -8.50 8.30 -8.54
C ALA A 367 -8.65 7.24 -7.45
N LYS A 368 -7.90 7.41 -6.36
CA LYS A 368 -7.86 6.47 -5.25
C LYS A 368 -8.35 7.09 -3.96
N ARG A 369 -9.28 6.40 -3.30
CA ARG A 369 -9.73 6.71 -1.93
C ARG A 369 -9.30 5.59 -1.00
N ASP A 370 -8.45 5.92 -0.02
CA ASP A 370 -7.92 4.95 0.95
C ASP A 370 -8.18 5.39 2.39
N PRO A 371 -9.35 5.03 2.97
CA PRO A 371 -9.68 5.40 4.34
C PRO A 371 -8.84 4.65 5.39
N GLY A 372 -8.16 3.57 5.02
CA GLY A 372 -7.24 2.83 5.89
C GLY A 372 -5.85 3.46 6.02
N GLN A 373 -5.47 4.39 5.16
CA GLN A 373 -4.11 4.96 5.10
C GLN A 373 -3.65 5.54 6.44
N GLY A 374 -4.52 6.25 7.16
CA GLY A 374 -4.20 6.79 8.49
C GLY A 374 -3.87 5.69 9.51
N LEU A 375 -4.61 4.58 9.47
CA LEU A 375 -4.35 3.42 10.33
C LEU A 375 -3.03 2.73 9.97
N VAL A 376 -2.63 2.72 8.71
CA VAL A 376 -1.33 2.18 8.25
C VAL A 376 -0.18 2.95 8.91
N TRP A 377 -0.24 4.28 8.94
CA TRP A 377 0.79 5.09 9.60
C TRP A 377 0.86 4.85 11.11
N ILE A 378 -0.30 4.72 11.78
CA ILE A 378 -0.36 4.35 13.21
C ILE A 378 0.25 2.96 13.42
N ALA A 379 -0.09 1.99 12.57
CA ALA A 379 0.47 0.64 12.64
C ALA A 379 1.99 0.64 12.50
N PHE A 380 2.56 1.36 11.54
CA PHE A 380 4.01 1.50 11.37
C PHE A 380 4.67 2.15 12.59
N LEU A 381 4.08 3.20 13.15
CA LEU A 381 4.60 3.81 14.37
C LEU A 381 4.68 2.81 15.53
N LEU A 382 3.63 2.02 15.74
CA LEU A 382 3.57 0.99 16.78
C LEU A 382 4.59 -0.13 16.53
N LEU A 383 4.69 -0.61 15.28
CA LEU A 383 5.63 -1.66 14.89
C LEU A 383 7.07 -1.23 15.07
N ILE A 384 7.45 -0.08 14.52
CA ILE A 384 8.81 0.47 14.60
C ILE A 384 9.18 0.72 16.06
N SER A 385 8.29 1.38 16.84
CA SER A 385 8.53 1.63 18.26
C SER A 385 8.69 0.33 19.05
N GLY A 386 7.80 -0.64 18.84
CA GLY A 386 7.85 -1.93 19.53
C GLY A 386 9.13 -2.71 19.22
N ILE A 387 9.54 -2.77 17.97
CA ILE A 387 10.78 -3.44 17.53
C ILE A 387 12.01 -2.69 18.07
N THR A 388 12.06 -1.37 17.92
CA THR A 388 13.18 -0.54 18.40
C THR A 388 13.38 -0.70 19.91
N ILE A 389 12.32 -0.58 20.70
CA ILE A 389 12.42 -0.78 22.14
C ILE A 389 12.91 -2.19 22.48
N THR A 390 12.40 -3.20 21.79
CA THR A 390 12.76 -4.61 22.07
C THR A 390 14.23 -4.89 21.80
N PHE A 391 14.80 -4.34 20.72
CA PHE A 391 16.18 -4.64 20.31
C PHE A 391 17.21 -3.68 20.90
N TYR A 392 16.91 -2.38 20.98
CA TYR A 392 17.89 -1.37 21.41
C TYR A 392 17.87 -1.09 22.91
N LEU A 393 16.77 -1.45 23.63
CA LEU A 393 16.65 -1.26 25.08
C LEU A 393 16.53 -2.58 25.83
N PRO A 394 17.45 -3.53 25.69
CA PRO A 394 17.36 -4.82 26.39
C PRO A 394 17.37 -4.62 27.90
N ARG A 395 16.57 -5.42 28.61
CA ARG A 395 16.50 -5.40 30.06
C ARG A 395 17.79 -5.92 30.67
N ARG A 396 18.32 -5.19 31.65
CA ARG A 396 19.49 -5.56 32.44
C ARG A 396 19.12 -5.61 33.91
N ARG A 397 19.57 -6.64 34.59
CA ARG A 397 19.31 -6.85 36.01
C ARG A 397 20.59 -7.23 36.72
N ILE A 398 20.78 -6.65 37.92
CA ILE A 398 21.95 -6.92 38.76
C ILE A 398 21.46 -7.22 40.15
N TRP A 399 22.04 -8.24 40.77
CA TRP A 399 21.87 -8.54 42.17
C TRP A 399 23.21 -8.43 42.86
N ALA A 400 23.22 -7.85 44.05
CA ALA A 400 24.35 -7.84 44.96
C ALA A 400 23.89 -8.36 46.30
N ARG A 401 24.68 -9.23 46.95
CA ARG A 401 24.49 -9.66 48.35
C ARG A 401 25.74 -9.31 49.12
N LEU A 402 25.58 -8.48 50.12
CA LEU A 402 26.64 -8.08 51.05
C LEU A 402 26.40 -8.74 52.39
N THR A 403 27.33 -9.57 52.83
CA THR A 403 27.28 -10.21 54.15
C THR A 403 27.76 -9.25 55.25
N PRO A 404 27.38 -9.47 56.54
CA PRO A 404 27.95 -8.71 57.66
C PRO A 404 29.48 -8.80 57.78
N ALA A 405 30.07 -9.88 57.26
CA ALA A 405 31.53 -10.09 57.18
C ALA A 405 32.22 -9.26 56.09
N GLY A 406 31.45 -8.49 55.29
CA GLY A 406 32.00 -7.64 54.22
C GLY A 406 32.22 -8.36 52.88
N ASP A 407 31.75 -9.63 52.73
CA ASP A 407 31.83 -10.33 51.46
C ASP A 407 30.68 -9.86 50.54
N LEU A 408 31.01 -9.43 49.34
CA LEU A 408 30.08 -8.98 48.32
C LEU A 408 30.05 -9.97 47.16
N GLY A 409 28.88 -10.60 46.91
CA GLY A 409 28.59 -11.37 45.74
C GLY A 409 27.76 -10.56 44.74
N LEU A 410 28.10 -10.64 43.46
CA LEU A 410 27.42 -9.93 42.36
C LEU A 410 26.95 -10.89 41.30
N VAL A 411 25.79 -10.65 40.71
CA VAL A 411 25.24 -11.41 39.60
C VAL A 411 24.66 -10.46 38.57
N TRP A 412 25.06 -10.62 37.30
CA TRP A 412 24.47 -9.93 36.16
C TRP A 412 23.54 -10.84 35.40
N ARG A 413 22.43 -10.31 34.93
CA ARG A 413 21.52 -10.98 34.00
C ARG A 413 20.98 -9.95 33.01
N SER A 414 21.10 -10.25 31.73
CA SER A 414 20.57 -9.44 30.66
C SER A 414 19.73 -10.26 29.70
N ASP A 415 18.90 -9.60 28.93
CA ASP A 415 18.28 -10.19 27.76
C ASP A 415 19.35 -10.34 26.66
N ARG A 416 19.02 -11.01 25.55
CA ARG A 416 19.93 -11.22 24.40
C ARG A 416 20.44 -9.87 23.84
N TYR A 417 21.52 -9.92 23.10
CA TYR A 417 22.16 -8.77 22.44
C TYR A 417 22.83 -7.73 23.36
N VAL A 418 23.24 -8.12 24.56
CA VAL A 418 24.06 -7.30 25.45
C VAL A 418 25.45 -7.89 25.57
N ASP A 419 26.46 -7.06 25.38
CA ASP A 419 27.84 -7.39 25.72
C ASP A 419 27.99 -7.36 27.24
N VAL A 420 27.71 -8.51 27.87
CA VAL A 420 27.71 -8.66 29.31
C VAL A 420 29.10 -8.48 29.89
N GLU A 421 30.11 -9.05 29.26
CA GLU A 421 31.50 -8.98 29.74
C GLU A 421 31.96 -7.53 29.85
N ARG A 422 31.73 -6.74 28.82
CA ARG A 422 32.09 -5.32 28.80
C ARG A 422 31.28 -4.48 29.79
N GLU A 423 29.96 -4.65 29.86
CA GLU A 423 29.11 -3.83 30.74
C GLU A 423 29.30 -4.21 32.22
N PHE A 424 29.41 -5.50 32.53
CA PHE A 424 29.64 -5.99 33.88
C PHE A 424 31.05 -5.66 34.33
N GLY A 425 32.09 -5.84 33.49
CA GLY A 425 33.46 -5.47 33.76
C GLY A 425 33.57 -4.00 34.18
N ARG A 426 32.97 -3.09 33.43
CA ARG A 426 32.97 -1.66 33.79
C ARG A 426 32.29 -1.37 35.12
N LEU A 427 31.26 -2.13 35.50
CA LEU A 427 30.66 -1.99 36.80
C LEU A 427 31.61 -2.44 37.92
N LEU A 428 32.32 -3.56 37.70
CA LEU A 428 33.28 -4.06 38.66
C LEU A 428 34.41 -3.05 38.89
N ASP A 429 34.89 -2.40 37.82
CA ASP A 429 35.91 -1.34 37.89
C ASP A 429 35.41 -0.16 38.75
N ASP A 430 34.18 0.29 38.58
CA ASP A 430 33.59 1.34 39.43
C ASP A 430 33.50 0.95 40.91
N LEU A 431 33.22 -0.33 41.19
CA LEU A 431 33.11 -0.83 42.56
C LEU A 431 34.50 -1.01 43.20
N VAL A 432 35.52 -1.40 42.41
CA VAL A 432 36.92 -1.46 42.86
C VAL A 432 37.43 -0.05 43.20
N ALA A 433 37.10 0.95 42.36
CA ALA A 433 37.46 2.35 42.62
C ALA A 433 36.78 2.95 43.88
N ALA A 434 35.59 2.44 44.23
CA ALA A 434 34.86 2.86 45.42
C ALA A 434 35.29 2.09 46.71
N ARG A 435 36.22 1.15 46.59
CA ARG A 435 36.71 0.34 47.70
C ARG A 435 37.50 1.25 48.69
N ARG A 436 37.11 1.21 49.96
CA ARG A 436 37.88 1.91 51.01
C ARG A 436 39.19 1.14 51.24
N PRO A 437 40.35 1.80 51.26
CA PRO A 437 41.55 1.15 51.76
C PRO A 437 41.31 0.72 53.19
N GLY A 438 41.43 -0.58 53.48
CA GLY A 438 41.33 -1.18 54.80
C GLY A 438 42.56 -0.85 55.66
#